data_066f0d66eff82b3b73cb64311b07819d
#
_entry.id   066f0d66eff82b3b73cb64311b07819d
#
_cell.length_a   1.000
_cell.length_b   1.000
_cell.length_c   1.000
_cell.angle_alpha   90.00
_cell.angle_beta   90.00
_cell.angle_gamma   90.00
#
_symmetry.space_group_name_H-M   'P 1'
#
loop_
_entity.id
_entity.type
_entity.pdbx_description
1 polymer ?
#
loop_
_entity_poly.entity_id
_entity_poly.type
_entity_poly.pdbx_seq_one_letter_code
_entity_poly.pdbx_strand_id
1 'polypeptide(L)'
;MNPMSNTKRRFPFVQVDVFTSVPLEGNQLAVFADGSGLSDAEMQALAKETNLSETTFILPRDAATERERGVRVRIFTTTEELPFAGHPTLGTAMVLWNEALRNDAQRGSGSAEEIALDLNVGRIPVRFSTRDGLPFGTMTQRDPEFKMKHSREDVARAAGLALDDIAGDLPIQTVSTGNAFAIVPLQSLAVLQKLSPTWANMKAYLDKSDAKFFYFVSRETLAPEAKLQSRMIFYNGEDPATGSAAGPCAAWAVQYGVVPADQQVLMEQGVEMKRRSRIFFSAGRNGDKIVNVRVGGHASEVARGEFIL
;
A
#
# COMPACT_ATOMS: atom_id res chain seq x y z
N MET A 1 32.97 -39.22 11.88
CA MET A 1 31.90 -38.40 11.33
C MET A 1 31.45 -37.44 12.42
N ASN A 2 31.84 -36.15 12.36
CA ASN A 2 31.34 -35.15 13.29
C ASN A 2 29.87 -34.94 12.99
N PRO A 3 28.97 -34.98 13.95
CA PRO A 3 27.59 -34.54 13.69
C PRO A 3 27.66 -33.05 13.40
N MET A 4 27.27 -32.66 12.17
CA MET A 4 27.00 -31.27 11.85
C MET A 4 26.00 -30.78 12.89
N SER A 5 26.37 -29.82 13.70
CA SER A 5 25.47 -29.12 14.62
C SER A 5 24.44 -28.40 13.74
N ASN A 6 23.29 -29.00 13.58
CA ASN A 6 22.14 -28.42 12.91
C ASN A 6 21.54 -27.37 13.85
N THR A 7 22.27 -26.27 14.04
CA THR A 7 21.76 -25.12 14.81
C THR A 7 20.67 -24.48 13.97
N LYS A 8 19.43 -24.72 14.32
CA LYS A 8 18.26 -24.11 13.73
C LYS A 8 18.39 -22.60 13.85
N ARG A 9 18.36 -21.90 12.71
CA ARG A 9 18.34 -20.43 12.66
C ARG A 9 16.94 -19.94 12.99
N ARG A 10 16.83 -18.85 13.76
CA ARG A 10 15.56 -18.26 14.18
C ARG A 10 15.44 -16.87 13.61
N PHE A 11 14.29 -16.57 13.01
CA PHE A 11 13.99 -15.30 12.35
C PHE A 11 12.72 -14.70 12.96
N PRO A 12 12.85 -13.71 13.85
CA PRO A 12 11.70 -13.06 14.47
C PRO A 12 10.90 -12.27 13.43
N PHE A 13 9.59 -12.34 13.54
CA PHE A 13 8.67 -11.57 12.72
C PHE A 13 7.56 -10.92 13.54
N VAL A 14 7.02 -9.85 13.00
CA VAL A 14 5.81 -9.18 13.47
C VAL A 14 4.80 -9.18 12.34
N GLN A 15 3.57 -9.58 12.61
CA GLN A 15 2.46 -9.41 11.68
C GLN A 15 1.65 -8.18 12.07
N VAL A 16 1.44 -7.30 11.11
CA VAL A 16 0.63 -6.09 11.27
C VAL A 16 -0.49 -6.05 10.23
N ASP A 17 -1.60 -5.45 10.60
CA ASP A 17 -2.67 -5.07 9.70
C ASP A 17 -2.53 -3.59 9.39
N VAL A 18 -2.33 -3.23 8.12
CA VAL A 18 -2.01 -1.88 7.67
C VAL A 18 -3.24 -1.18 7.13
N PHE A 19 -3.33 0.15 7.30
CA PHE A 19 -4.49 1.00 7.02
C PHE A 19 -5.70 0.73 7.89
N THR A 20 -5.45 0.28 9.10
CA THR A 20 -6.48 0.09 10.12
C THR A 20 -5.92 0.31 11.52
N SER A 21 -6.77 0.74 12.45
CA SER A 21 -6.52 0.72 13.89
C SER A 21 -7.20 -0.45 14.60
N VAL A 22 -7.93 -1.29 13.85
CA VAL A 22 -8.69 -2.43 14.36
C VAL A 22 -7.99 -3.72 13.93
N PRO A 23 -7.57 -4.58 14.86
CA PRO A 23 -7.00 -5.88 14.51
C PRO A 23 -7.94 -6.71 13.63
N LEU A 24 -7.37 -7.48 12.71
CA LEU A 24 -8.06 -8.37 11.77
C LEU A 24 -8.84 -7.63 10.65
N GLU A 25 -8.66 -6.32 10.52
CA GLU A 25 -9.05 -5.50 9.38
C GLU A 25 -7.81 -5.07 8.59
N GLY A 26 -7.96 -4.21 7.57
CA GLY A 26 -6.81 -3.68 6.81
C GLY A 26 -6.07 -4.70 5.95
N ASN A 27 -4.87 -4.35 5.52
CA ASN A 27 -4.00 -5.20 4.69
C ASN A 27 -2.90 -5.84 5.54
N GLN A 28 -2.82 -7.14 5.48
CA GLN A 28 -1.88 -7.94 6.28
C GLN A 28 -0.45 -7.80 5.75
N LEU A 29 0.51 -7.73 6.67
CA LEU A 29 1.94 -7.68 6.36
C LEU A 29 2.72 -8.47 7.40
N ALA A 30 3.58 -9.38 6.97
CA ALA A 30 4.62 -9.96 7.80
C ALA A 30 5.91 -9.14 7.65
N VAL A 31 6.48 -8.70 8.78
CA VAL A 31 7.73 -7.94 8.84
C VAL A 31 8.77 -8.77 9.60
N PHE A 32 9.77 -9.26 8.91
CA PHE A 32 10.93 -9.90 9.54
C PHE A 32 11.85 -8.80 10.06
N ALA A 33 11.97 -8.72 11.39
CA ALA A 33 12.70 -7.65 12.09
C ALA A 33 14.21 -7.69 11.86
N ASP A 34 14.74 -8.87 11.54
CA ASP A 34 16.13 -9.07 11.15
C ASP A 34 16.20 -10.19 10.10
N GLY A 35 16.45 -9.80 8.86
CA GLY A 35 16.68 -10.71 7.72
C GLY A 35 18.15 -11.01 7.46
N SER A 36 19.06 -10.62 8.37
CA SER A 36 20.48 -10.91 8.25
C SER A 36 20.73 -12.42 8.17
N GLY A 37 21.53 -12.82 7.20
CA GLY A 37 21.84 -14.23 6.98
C GLY A 37 20.78 -15.03 6.20
N LEU A 38 19.67 -14.39 5.76
CA LEU A 38 18.76 -14.98 4.78
C LEU A 38 19.29 -14.73 3.37
N SER A 39 19.30 -15.76 2.54
CA SER A 39 19.50 -15.63 1.10
C SER A 39 18.24 -15.13 0.38
N ASP A 40 18.37 -14.65 -0.85
CA ASP A 40 17.23 -14.24 -1.68
C ASP A 40 16.19 -15.35 -1.83
N ALA A 41 16.66 -16.60 -2.02
CA ALA A 41 15.79 -17.75 -2.15
C ALA A 41 15.02 -18.06 -0.84
N GLU A 42 15.66 -17.88 0.30
CA GLU A 42 15.00 -18.06 1.61
C GLU A 42 13.99 -16.95 1.90
N MET A 43 14.30 -15.68 1.57
CA MET A 43 13.34 -14.58 1.67
C MET A 43 12.10 -14.83 0.81
N GLN A 44 12.30 -15.28 -0.44
CA GLN A 44 11.20 -15.64 -1.34
C GLN A 44 10.40 -16.84 -0.82
N ALA A 45 11.06 -17.85 -0.26
CA ALA A 45 10.40 -19.02 0.33
C ALA A 45 9.58 -18.64 1.57
N LEU A 46 10.10 -17.78 2.44
CA LEU A 46 9.39 -17.27 3.61
C LEU A 46 8.19 -16.41 3.22
N ALA A 47 8.31 -15.56 2.19
CA ALA A 47 7.18 -14.80 1.67
C ALA A 47 6.09 -15.72 1.10
N LYS A 48 6.47 -16.82 0.46
CA LYS A 48 5.51 -17.84 0.00
C LYS A 48 4.88 -18.61 1.16
N GLU A 49 5.64 -18.91 2.21
CA GLU A 49 5.16 -19.62 3.40
C GLU A 49 4.16 -18.78 4.21
N THR A 50 4.43 -17.48 4.40
CA THR A 50 3.47 -16.56 5.05
C THR A 50 2.18 -16.43 4.25
N ASN A 51 2.27 -16.57 2.91
CA ASN A 51 1.15 -16.52 1.97
C ASN A 51 0.30 -15.24 2.11
N LEU A 52 0.93 -14.13 2.49
CA LEU A 52 0.33 -12.80 2.50
C LEU A 52 0.57 -12.10 1.16
N SER A 53 -0.14 -11.00 0.88
CA SER A 53 0.08 -10.20 -0.33
C SER A 53 1.55 -9.83 -0.48
N GLU A 54 2.16 -9.34 0.61
CA GLU A 54 3.59 -9.07 0.71
C GLU A 54 4.15 -9.45 2.08
N THR A 55 5.47 -9.65 2.08
CA THR A 55 6.31 -9.86 3.27
C THR A 55 7.54 -8.98 3.14
N THR A 56 7.97 -8.36 4.24
CA THR A 56 9.15 -7.49 4.26
C THR A 56 10.24 -8.05 5.13
N PHE A 57 11.48 -7.77 4.71
CA PHE A 57 12.70 -8.15 5.43
C PHE A 57 13.53 -6.91 5.70
N ILE A 58 13.72 -6.60 6.98
CA ILE A 58 14.63 -5.55 7.43
C ILE A 58 16.04 -6.13 7.41
N LEU A 59 16.96 -5.43 6.76
CA LEU A 59 18.37 -5.80 6.67
C LEU A 59 19.19 -4.73 7.40
N PRO A 60 19.46 -4.90 8.71
CA PRO A 60 20.18 -3.93 9.51
C PRO A 60 21.55 -3.61 8.93
N ARG A 61 21.95 -2.34 8.99
CA ARG A 61 23.25 -1.82 8.57
C ARG A 61 23.86 -0.99 9.71
N ASP A 62 25.08 -0.51 9.49
CA ASP A 62 25.68 0.42 10.43
C ASP A 62 24.89 1.74 10.53
N ALA A 63 24.93 2.36 11.71
CA ALA A 63 24.14 3.55 12.01
C ALA A 63 24.46 4.77 11.12
N ALA A 64 25.65 4.86 10.53
CA ALA A 64 26.00 5.96 9.63
C ALA A 64 25.27 5.79 8.29
N THR A 65 25.31 4.60 7.73
CA THR A 65 24.59 4.24 6.50
C THR A 65 23.08 4.41 6.68
N GLU A 66 22.50 3.98 7.80
CA GLU A 66 21.06 4.11 8.04
C GLU A 66 20.63 5.58 8.22
N ARG A 67 21.46 6.44 8.82
CA ARG A 67 21.16 7.90 8.90
C ARG A 67 21.13 8.54 7.51
N GLU A 68 22.04 8.17 6.64
CA GLU A 68 22.12 8.73 5.28
C GLU A 68 21.01 8.18 4.36
N ARG A 69 20.88 6.87 4.31
CA ARG A 69 20.04 6.16 3.31
C ARG A 69 18.69 5.72 3.83
N GLY A 70 18.52 5.58 5.14
CA GLY A 70 17.39 4.92 5.78
C GLY A 70 17.65 3.45 6.09
N VAL A 71 16.73 2.81 6.79
CA VAL A 71 16.77 1.37 7.11
C VAL A 71 16.54 0.55 5.85
N ARG A 72 17.43 -0.38 5.55
CA ARG A 72 17.30 -1.23 4.36
C ARG A 72 16.14 -2.21 4.52
N VAL A 73 15.23 -2.22 3.56
CA VAL A 73 14.07 -3.13 3.52
C VAL A 73 13.91 -3.71 2.13
N ARG A 74 13.62 -5.00 2.06
CA ARG A 74 13.24 -5.71 0.84
C ARG A 74 11.79 -6.17 0.96
N ILE A 75 11.06 -6.13 -0.16
CA ILE A 75 9.62 -6.43 -0.23
C ILE A 75 9.41 -7.59 -1.20
N PHE A 76 8.77 -8.65 -0.74
CA PHE A 76 8.48 -9.83 -1.54
C PHE A 76 6.98 -10.11 -1.56
N THR A 77 6.46 -10.42 -2.75
CA THR A 77 5.19 -11.12 -2.90
C THR A 77 5.42 -12.62 -2.75
N THR A 78 4.38 -13.43 -2.89
CA THR A 78 4.51 -14.89 -2.93
C THR A 78 5.34 -15.41 -4.13
N THR A 79 5.61 -14.57 -5.15
CA THR A 79 6.23 -14.98 -6.41
C THR A 79 7.48 -14.19 -6.81
N GLU A 80 7.60 -12.94 -6.39
CA GLU A 80 8.70 -12.05 -6.82
C GLU A 80 9.03 -10.97 -5.80
N GLU A 81 10.22 -10.38 -5.91
CA GLU A 81 10.61 -9.18 -5.18
C GLU A 81 10.06 -7.93 -5.88
N LEU A 82 9.47 -7.02 -5.10
CA LEU A 82 8.97 -5.73 -5.59
C LEU A 82 9.94 -4.59 -5.24
N PRO A 83 10.17 -3.66 -6.17
CA PRO A 83 11.00 -2.48 -5.90
C PRO A 83 10.35 -1.50 -4.91
N PHE A 84 9.01 -1.50 -4.83
CA PHE A 84 8.19 -0.66 -3.97
C PHE A 84 6.77 -1.22 -3.84
N ALA A 85 6.19 -1.11 -2.64
CA ALA A 85 4.77 -1.35 -2.40
C ALA A 85 4.29 -0.44 -1.24
N GLY A 86 3.05 0.05 -1.31
CA GLY A 86 2.56 1.10 -0.41
C GLY A 86 2.34 0.63 1.02
N HIS A 87 1.48 -0.38 1.24
CA HIS A 87 1.20 -0.86 2.59
C HIS A 87 2.42 -1.54 3.25
N PRO A 88 3.31 -2.26 2.53
CA PRO A 88 4.53 -2.80 3.13
C PRO A 88 5.48 -1.72 3.63
N THR A 89 5.60 -0.60 2.89
CA THR A 89 6.41 0.55 3.31
C THR A 89 5.86 1.17 4.60
N LEU A 90 4.56 1.46 4.65
CA LEU A 90 3.93 2.05 5.83
C LEU A 90 3.97 1.10 7.03
N GLY A 91 3.62 -0.17 6.84
CA GLY A 91 3.59 -1.17 7.90
C GLY A 91 4.98 -1.45 8.50
N THR A 92 6.01 -1.58 7.65
CA THR A 92 7.40 -1.78 8.14
C THR A 92 7.91 -0.56 8.90
N ALA A 93 7.64 0.66 8.39
CA ALA A 93 8.02 1.88 9.11
C ALA A 93 7.28 1.99 10.46
N MET A 94 6.01 1.57 10.54
CA MET A 94 5.24 1.53 11.79
C MET A 94 5.83 0.54 12.80
N VAL A 95 6.25 -0.65 12.35
CA VAL A 95 6.94 -1.63 13.20
C VAL A 95 8.22 -1.03 13.77
N LEU A 96 9.06 -0.44 12.93
CA LEU A 96 10.30 0.22 13.35
C LEU A 96 10.03 1.37 14.33
N TRP A 97 9.03 2.19 14.07
CA TRP A 97 8.66 3.31 14.94
C TRP A 97 8.17 2.82 16.31
N ASN A 98 7.33 1.79 16.35
CA ASN A 98 6.86 1.17 17.60
C ASN A 98 8.01 0.54 18.41
N GLU A 99 8.99 -0.09 17.75
CA GLU A 99 10.19 -0.63 18.41
C GLU A 99 11.07 0.49 18.99
N ALA A 100 11.24 1.60 18.24
CA ALA A 100 11.95 2.77 18.74
C ALA A 100 11.29 3.35 19.98
N LEU A 101 9.95 3.52 19.98
CA LEU A 101 9.19 3.97 21.16
C LEU A 101 9.36 3.05 22.37
N ARG A 102 9.33 1.72 22.16
CA ARG A 102 9.55 0.76 23.25
C ARG A 102 10.96 0.90 23.84
N ASN A 103 11.96 1.11 22.98
CA ASN A 103 13.35 1.32 23.41
C ASN A 103 13.54 2.67 24.08
N ASP A 104 12.90 3.73 23.57
CA ASP A 104 12.97 5.09 24.12
C ASP A 104 12.25 5.21 25.46
N ALA A 105 11.12 4.52 25.64
CA ALA A 105 10.46 4.42 26.94
C ALA A 105 11.38 3.83 28.03
N GLN A 106 12.34 2.98 27.62
CA GLN A 106 13.37 2.44 28.52
C GLN A 106 14.56 3.39 28.73
N ARG A 107 14.78 4.37 27.82
CA ARG A 107 15.96 5.25 27.81
C ARG A 107 15.66 6.73 28.06
N GLY A 108 14.37 7.14 28.05
CA GLY A 108 13.95 8.53 28.32
C GLY A 108 14.24 9.52 27.18
N SER A 109 14.44 9.07 25.95
CA SER A 109 14.63 9.91 24.76
C SER A 109 13.32 10.05 23.96
N GLY A 110 13.16 11.17 23.23
CA GLY A 110 11.94 11.46 22.46
C GLY A 110 11.81 10.61 21.19
N SER A 111 10.58 10.33 20.76
CA SER A 111 10.29 9.55 19.57
C SER A 111 10.78 10.23 18.28
N ALA A 112 11.31 9.46 17.34
CA ALA A 112 11.63 9.94 16.02
C ALA A 112 10.35 10.39 15.26
N GLU A 113 10.34 11.61 14.71
CA GLU A 113 9.21 12.10 13.91
C GLU A 113 9.15 11.46 12.51
N GLU A 114 10.24 10.85 12.06
CA GLU A 114 10.37 10.26 10.73
C GLU A 114 11.18 8.96 10.80
N ILE A 115 10.71 7.93 10.11
CA ILE A 115 11.48 6.73 9.77
C ILE A 115 11.68 6.72 8.25
N ALA A 116 12.91 6.64 7.80
CA ALA A 116 13.23 6.49 6.38
C ALA A 116 13.58 5.05 6.06
N LEU A 117 12.97 4.49 5.01
CA LEU A 117 13.29 3.18 4.47
C LEU A 117 14.12 3.32 3.19
N ASP A 118 15.16 2.50 3.05
CA ASP A 118 15.94 2.36 1.81
C ASP A 118 15.41 1.16 1.03
N LEU A 119 14.51 1.43 0.09
CA LEU A 119 13.90 0.45 -0.81
C LEU A 119 14.68 0.37 -2.13
N ASN A 120 14.33 -0.59 -3.01
CA ASN A 120 14.97 -0.69 -4.34
C ASN A 120 14.72 0.54 -5.24
N VAL A 121 13.68 1.32 -4.96
CA VAL A 121 13.42 2.62 -5.63
C VAL A 121 14.14 3.82 -4.98
N GLY A 122 14.89 3.59 -3.89
CA GLY A 122 15.58 4.62 -3.11
C GLY A 122 14.95 4.91 -1.76
N ARG A 123 15.36 6.02 -1.16
CA ARG A 123 14.95 6.45 0.19
C ARG A 123 13.50 6.93 0.19
N ILE A 124 12.67 6.31 1.02
CA ILE A 124 11.25 6.66 1.22
C ILE A 124 11.05 7.08 2.68
N PRO A 125 10.79 8.36 2.96
CA PRO A 125 10.47 8.82 4.29
C PRO A 125 9.00 8.53 4.65
N VAL A 126 8.79 8.07 5.89
CA VAL A 126 7.47 7.97 6.51
C VAL A 126 7.48 8.83 7.76
N ARG A 127 6.64 9.85 7.79
CA ARG A 127 6.48 10.76 8.94
C ARG A 127 5.40 10.26 9.86
N PHE A 128 5.64 10.39 11.16
CA PHE A 128 4.72 9.96 12.19
C PHE A 128 4.10 11.15 12.92
N SER A 129 2.85 10.99 13.26
CA SER A 129 2.06 11.89 14.10
C SER A 129 1.12 11.04 14.97
N THR A 130 0.38 11.70 15.83
CA THR A 130 -0.70 11.05 16.59
C THR A 130 -2.04 11.48 16.00
N ARG A 131 -2.90 10.51 15.73
CA ARG A 131 -4.29 10.74 15.32
C ARG A 131 -5.23 9.85 16.13
N ASP A 132 -6.26 10.42 16.71
CA ASP A 132 -7.20 9.70 17.59
C ASP A 132 -6.49 8.95 18.75
N GLY A 133 -5.39 9.53 19.25
CA GLY A 133 -4.57 8.93 20.30
C GLY A 133 -3.66 7.79 19.87
N LEU A 134 -3.63 7.44 18.58
CA LEU A 134 -2.87 6.34 18.01
C LEU A 134 -1.79 6.81 17.03
N PRO A 135 -0.72 6.03 16.83
CA PRO A 135 0.29 6.29 15.81
C PRO A 135 -0.33 6.39 14.41
N PHE A 136 0.07 7.41 13.65
CA PHE A 136 -0.37 7.64 12.29
C PHE A 136 0.84 7.92 11.41
N GLY A 137 1.10 7.03 10.45
CA GLY A 137 2.19 7.18 9.49
C GLY A 137 1.71 7.83 8.18
N THR A 138 2.53 8.70 7.62
CA THR A 138 2.29 9.36 6.32
C THR A 138 3.53 9.24 5.46
N MET A 139 3.41 8.61 4.30
CA MET A 139 4.46 8.57 3.27
C MET A 139 4.16 9.56 2.16
N THR A 140 5.20 10.22 1.65
CA THR A 140 5.14 11.04 0.45
C THR A 140 5.51 10.18 -0.75
N GLN A 141 4.67 10.17 -1.77
CA GLN A 141 4.93 9.49 -3.03
C GLN A 141 5.57 10.45 -4.04
N ARG A 142 6.03 9.93 -5.17
CA ARG A 142 6.56 10.75 -6.26
C ARG A 142 5.47 11.64 -6.84
N ASP A 143 5.87 12.73 -7.48
CA ASP A 143 4.93 13.56 -8.24
C ASP A 143 4.23 12.72 -9.32
N PRO A 144 2.93 12.96 -9.54
CA PRO A 144 2.13 12.11 -10.41
C PRO A 144 2.39 12.38 -11.89
N GLU A 145 2.44 11.31 -12.65
CA GLU A 145 2.42 11.35 -14.12
C GLU A 145 1.02 10.99 -14.59
N PHE A 146 0.35 11.95 -15.27
CA PHE A 146 -0.93 11.71 -15.94
C PHE A 146 -0.66 11.19 -17.35
N LYS A 147 -1.20 10.00 -17.65
CA LYS A 147 -0.94 9.28 -18.88
C LYS A 147 -2.23 9.11 -19.70
N MET A 148 -2.39 8.00 -20.41
CA MET A 148 -3.51 7.76 -21.34
C MET A 148 -4.88 7.91 -20.67
N LYS A 149 -5.81 8.55 -21.38
CA LYS A 149 -7.24 8.48 -21.10
C LYS A 149 -7.83 7.28 -21.85
N HIS A 150 -8.66 6.50 -21.15
CA HIS A 150 -9.23 5.26 -21.66
C HIS A 150 -10.66 5.48 -22.16
N SER A 151 -11.06 4.72 -23.19
CA SER A 151 -12.46 4.65 -23.64
C SER A 151 -13.33 3.96 -22.58
N ARG A 152 -14.49 4.56 -22.29
CA ARG A 152 -15.45 3.97 -21.35
C ARG A 152 -15.97 2.60 -21.85
N GLU A 153 -16.19 2.49 -23.16
CA GLU A 153 -16.70 1.28 -23.84
C GLU A 153 -15.69 0.14 -23.71
N ASP A 154 -14.41 0.42 -23.91
CA ASP A 154 -13.38 -0.61 -23.84
C ASP A 154 -13.11 -1.07 -22.41
N VAL A 155 -13.09 -0.14 -21.44
CA VAL A 155 -12.94 -0.45 -20.03
C VAL A 155 -14.17 -1.20 -19.49
N ALA A 156 -15.39 -0.79 -19.88
CA ALA A 156 -16.62 -1.50 -19.51
C ALA A 156 -16.56 -2.96 -19.98
N ARG A 157 -16.18 -3.18 -21.24
CA ARG A 157 -16.03 -4.53 -21.82
C ARG A 157 -14.94 -5.34 -21.07
N ALA A 158 -13.80 -4.73 -20.75
CA ALA A 158 -12.69 -5.39 -20.06
C ALA A 158 -13.06 -5.75 -18.61
N ALA A 159 -13.81 -4.89 -17.92
CA ALA A 159 -14.24 -5.08 -16.54
C ALA A 159 -15.56 -5.88 -16.40
N GLY A 160 -16.23 -6.20 -17.51
CA GLY A 160 -17.54 -6.89 -17.47
C GLY A 160 -18.68 -6.00 -16.93
N LEU A 161 -18.60 -4.70 -17.20
CA LEU A 161 -19.54 -3.68 -16.77
C LEU A 161 -20.45 -3.22 -17.93
N ALA A 162 -21.64 -2.74 -17.61
CA ALA A 162 -22.41 -1.93 -18.55
C ALA A 162 -21.77 -0.53 -18.72
N LEU A 163 -21.99 0.13 -19.84
CA LEU A 163 -21.45 1.46 -20.07
C LEU A 163 -21.91 2.47 -19.01
N ASP A 164 -23.17 2.36 -18.61
CA ASP A 164 -23.80 3.24 -17.60
C ASP A 164 -23.34 2.93 -16.16
N ASP A 165 -22.63 1.83 -15.93
CA ASP A 165 -21.98 1.53 -14.65
C ASP A 165 -20.76 2.44 -14.42
N ILE A 166 -20.16 2.99 -15.48
CA ILE A 166 -19.02 3.90 -15.41
C ILE A 166 -19.52 5.35 -15.41
N ALA A 167 -19.07 6.15 -14.46
CA ALA A 167 -19.45 7.56 -14.35
C ALA A 167 -19.08 8.34 -15.63
N GLY A 168 -20.06 9.01 -16.21
CA GLY A 168 -19.90 9.71 -17.49
C GLY A 168 -19.29 11.11 -17.39
N ASP A 169 -19.27 11.68 -16.19
CA ASP A 169 -18.80 13.02 -15.88
C ASP A 169 -17.29 13.09 -15.54
N LEU A 170 -16.63 11.95 -15.43
CA LEU A 170 -15.22 11.83 -15.05
C LEU A 170 -14.44 10.94 -16.03
N PRO A 171 -13.21 11.32 -16.41
CA PRO A 171 -12.41 10.49 -17.31
C PRO A 171 -11.81 9.28 -16.58
N ILE A 172 -11.75 8.16 -17.28
CA ILE A 172 -10.87 7.07 -16.91
C ILE A 172 -9.47 7.45 -17.38
N GLN A 173 -8.49 7.51 -16.46
CA GLN A 173 -7.13 7.88 -16.83
C GLN A 173 -6.10 7.09 -16.06
N THR A 174 -5.04 6.71 -16.76
CA THR A 174 -3.83 6.17 -16.11
C THR A 174 -3.10 7.31 -15.41
N VAL A 175 -2.83 7.10 -14.11
CA VAL A 175 -1.97 7.96 -13.30
C VAL A 175 -0.93 7.10 -12.58
N SER A 176 0.30 7.61 -12.46
CA SER A 176 1.42 6.91 -11.81
C SER A 176 2.13 7.82 -10.84
N THR A 177 2.39 7.32 -9.64
CA THR A 177 3.34 7.88 -8.66
C THR A 177 4.49 6.90 -8.40
N GLY A 178 4.69 5.95 -9.34
CA GLY A 178 5.61 4.83 -9.30
C GLY A 178 5.03 3.63 -10.04
N ASN A 179 3.86 3.13 -9.61
CA ASN A 179 3.06 2.17 -10.36
C ASN A 179 1.92 2.87 -11.11
N ALA A 180 1.61 2.41 -12.31
CA ALA A 180 0.59 2.99 -13.18
C ALA A 180 -0.77 2.30 -12.97
N PHE A 181 -1.77 3.08 -12.55
CA PHE A 181 -3.15 2.62 -12.35
C PHE A 181 -4.11 3.40 -13.24
N ALA A 182 -4.97 2.69 -13.98
CA ALA A 182 -6.11 3.31 -14.62
C ALA A 182 -7.21 3.50 -13.56
N ILE A 183 -7.47 4.75 -13.18
CA ILE A 183 -8.52 5.10 -12.22
C ILE A 183 -9.86 5.05 -12.93
N VAL A 184 -10.75 4.17 -12.48
CA VAL A 184 -12.06 3.89 -13.11
C VAL A 184 -13.16 4.39 -12.19
N PRO A 185 -13.76 5.55 -12.44
CA PRO A 185 -14.88 6.07 -11.66
C PRO A 185 -16.16 5.28 -11.99
N LEU A 186 -16.78 4.69 -10.97
CA LEU A 186 -18.04 4.00 -11.08
C LEU A 186 -19.22 4.91 -10.71
N GLN A 187 -20.37 4.63 -11.30
CA GLN A 187 -21.57 5.46 -11.16
C GLN A 187 -22.12 5.46 -9.73
N SER A 188 -22.00 4.35 -9.01
CA SER A 188 -22.54 4.21 -7.66
C SER A 188 -21.76 3.21 -6.80
N LEU A 189 -22.00 3.27 -5.49
CA LEU A 189 -21.52 2.26 -4.55
C LEU A 189 -22.10 0.87 -4.87
N ALA A 190 -23.35 0.78 -5.30
CA ALA A 190 -23.99 -0.48 -5.65
C ALA A 190 -23.30 -1.18 -6.83
N VAL A 191 -22.80 -0.43 -7.81
CA VAL A 191 -21.99 -0.96 -8.91
C VAL A 191 -20.64 -1.45 -8.38
N LEU A 192 -19.98 -0.66 -7.55
CA LEU A 192 -18.68 -1.05 -6.95
C LEU A 192 -18.82 -2.35 -6.16
N GLN A 193 -19.84 -2.49 -5.33
CA GLN A 193 -20.09 -3.69 -4.52
C GLN A 193 -20.36 -4.95 -5.34
N LYS A 194 -21.04 -4.83 -6.48
CA LYS A 194 -21.35 -5.95 -7.38
C LYS A 194 -20.21 -6.28 -8.34
N LEU A 195 -19.16 -5.47 -8.38
CA LEU A 195 -18.05 -5.65 -9.30
C LEU A 195 -17.41 -7.05 -9.15
N SER A 196 -17.38 -7.82 -10.23
CA SER A 196 -16.81 -9.17 -10.29
C SER A 196 -16.14 -9.43 -11.63
N PRO A 197 -15.09 -8.70 -11.99
CA PRO A 197 -14.39 -8.86 -13.25
C PRO A 197 -13.55 -10.15 -13.24
N THR A 198 -13.30 -10.70 -14.41
CA THR A 198 -12.29 -11.74 -14.55
C THR A 198 -10.92 -11.12 -14.85
N TRP A 199 -9.90 -11.58 -14.14
CA TRP A 199 -8.54 -11.09 -14.37
C TRP A 199 -8.10 -11.25 -15.84
N ALA A 200 -8.45 -12.36 -16.49
CA ALA A 200 -8.08 -12.62 -17.88
C ALA A 200 -8.58 -11.52 -18.84
N ASN A 201 -9.83 -11.05 -18.67
CA ASN A 201 -10.39 -9.99 -19.50
C ASN A 201 -9.72 -8.63 -19.24
N MET A 202 -9.53 -8.30 -17.96
CA MET A 202 -8.82 -7.07 -17.58
C MET A 202 -7.39 -7.08 -18.11
N LYS A 203 -6.66 -8.19 -17.93
CA LYS A 203 -5.29 -8.35 -18.39
C LYS A 203 -5.17 -8.18 -19.90
N ALA A 204 -6.06 -8.76 -20.69
CA ALA A 204 -6.05 -8.65 -22.14
C ALA A 204 -6.17 -7.19 -22.64
N TYR A 205 -6.83 -6.33 -21.88
CA TYR A 205 -6.87 -4.89 -22.11
C TYR A 205 -5.63 -4.18 -21.58
N LEU A 206 -5.25 -4.45 -20.32
CA LEU A 206 -4.13 -3.79 -19.64
C LEU A 206 -2.80 -4.01 -20.37
N ASP A 207 -2.56 -5.21 -20.92
CA ASP A 207 -1.36 -5.53 -21.71
C ASP A 207 -1.20 -4.65 -22.97
N LYS A 208 -2.26 -4.00 -23.44
CA LYS A 208 -2.28 -3.09 -24.59
C LYS A 208 -2.35 -1.62 -24.20
N SER A 209 -2.33 -1.34 -22.90
CA SER A 209 -2.44 0.00 -22.31
C SER A 209 -1.13 0.39 -21.61
N ASP A 210 -1.10 1.60 -21.06
CA ASP A 210 -0.01 2.08 -20.21
C ASP A 210 -0.28 1.89 -18.71
N ALA A 211 -1.44 1.28 -18.36
CA ALA A 211 -1.79 0.94 -16.99
C ALA A 211 -1.40 -0.50 -16.65
N LYS A 212 -0.87 -0.71 -15.45
CA LYS A 212 -0.58 -2.05 -14.93
C LYS A 212 -1.84 -2.71 -14.33
N PHE A 213 -2.72 -1.89 -13.73
CA PHE A 213 -3.93 -2.35 -13.07
C PHE A 213 -5.07 -1.35 -13.23
N PHE A 214 -6.30 -1.81 -13.09
CA PHE A 214 -7.45 -0.96 -12.82
C PHE A 214 -7.57 -0.68 -11.32
N TYR A 215 -8.00 0.54 -10.99
CA TYR A 215 -8.40 0.91 -9.64
C TYR A 215 -9.81 1.50 -9.70
N PHE A 216 -10.79 0.75 -9.23
CA PHE A 216 -12.20 1.12 -9.30
C PHE A 216 -12.56 1.98 -8.09
N VAL A 217 -13.23 3.11 -8.34
CA VAL A 217 -13.59 4.07 -7.30
C VAL A 217 -15.02 4.53 -7.42
N SER A 218 -15.68 4.74 -6.28
CA SER A 218 -17.00 5.35 -6.17
C SER A 218 -16.94 6.60 -5.28
N ARG A 219 -17.70 7.64 -5.64
CA ARG A 219 -17.91 8.83 -4.79
C ARG A 219 -18.96 8.56 -3.70
N GLU A 220 -19.78 7.54 -3.84
CA GLU A 220 -20.64 7.02 -2.78
C GLU A 220 -19.86 6.05 -1.89
N THR A 221 -20.06 6.15 -0.59
CA THR A 221 -19.29 5.44 0.43
C THR A 221 -20.20 4.86 1.51
N LEU A 222 -19.75 3.83 2.21
CA LEU A 222 -20.46 3.31 3.38
C LEU A 222 -20.23 4.19 4.61
N ALA A 223 -18.99 4.62 4.83
CA ALA A 223 -18.69 5.53 5.93
C ALA A 223 -18.97 6.99 5.51
N PRO A 224 -19.80 7.73 6.25
CA PRO A 224 -20.17 9.10 5.88
C PRO A 224 -19.00 10.09 5.88
N GLU A 225 -17.94 9.79 6.61
CA GLU A 225 -16.72 10.61 6.66
C GLU A 225 -15.77 10.32 5.48
N ALA A 226 -15.92 9.19 4.79
CA ALA A 226 -15.12 8.88 3.60
C ALA A 226 -15.59 9.71 2.39
N LYS A 227 -14.66 10.00 1.49
CA LYS A 227 -14.94 10.71 0.23
C LYS A 227 -14.96 9.81 -0.98
N LEU A 228 -14.28 8.67 -0.88
CA LEU A 228 -14.24 7.64 -1.90
C LEU A 228 -14.33 6.26 -1.25
N GLN A 229 -14.89 5.31 -1.98
CA GLN A 229 -14.71 3.88 -1.72
C GLN A 229 -14.08 3.26 -2.96
N SER A 230 -13.18 2.29 -2.75
CA SER A 230 -12.41 1.69 -3.83
C SER A 230 -12.33 0.18 -3.73
N ARG A 231 -12.07 -0.45 -4.87
CA ARG A 231 -11.70 -1.87 -4.96
C ARG A 231 -10.55 -2.06 -5.95
N MET A 232 -9.64 -2.95 -5.61
CA MET A 232 -8.50 -3.31 -6.46
C MET A 232 -8.49 -4.82 -6.66
N ILE A 233 -8.68 -5.25 -7.90
CA ILE A 233 -8.71 -6.66 -8.29
C ILE A 233 -7.53 -6.93 -9.22
N PHE A 234 -6.78 -7.98 -8.92
CA PHE A 234 -5.55 -8.34 -9.62
C PHE A 234 -5.43 -9.86 -9.79
N TYR A 235 -4.28 -10.35 -10.24
CA TYR A 235 -4.06 -11.76 -10.59
C TYR A 235 -4.24 -12.75 -9.42
N ASN A 236 -4.02 -12.32 -8.17
CA ASN A 236 -4.18 -13.15 -6.97
C ASN A 236 -5.53 -12.96 -6.26
N GLY A 237 -6.44 -12.16 -6.82
CA GLY A 237 -7.73 -11.86 -6.23
C GLY A 237 -7.96 -10.38 -5.97
N GLU A 238 -8.49 -10.03 -4.82
CA GLU A 238 -8.73 -8.65 -4.41
C GLU A 238 -7.75 -8.24 -3.32
N ASP A 239 -7.28 -6.98 -3.39
CA ASP A 239 -6.38 -6.40 -2.39
C ASP A 239 -7.18 -5.57 -1.37
N PRO A 240 -7.05 -5.82 -0.05
CA PRO A 240 -7.85 -5.11 0.94
C PRO A 240 -7.43 -3.64 1.14
N ALA A 241 -6.20 -3.26 0.80
CA ALA A 241 -5.76 -1.87 0.85
C ALA A 241 -4.55 -1.61 -0.07
N THR A 242 -4.73 -0.80 -1.09
CA THR A 242 -3.71 -0.53 -2.12
C THR A 242 -3.14 0.87 -1.98
N GLY A 243 -2.21 1.06 -1.05
CA GLY A 243 -1.58 2.36 -0.81
C GLY A 243 -0.83 2.91 -2.04
N SER A 244 -0.32 2.04 -2.93
CA SER A 244 0.33 2.43 -4.18
C SER A 244 -0.65 2.94 -5.26
N ALA A 245 -1.93 2.58 -5.17
CA ALA A 245 -3.00 3.10 -6.04
C ALA A 245 -3.68 4.35 -5.44
N ALA A 246 -3.68 4.44 -4.10
CA ALA A 246 -4.28 5.57 -3.39
C ALA A 246 -3.62 6.91 -3.76
N GLY A 247 -2.29 6.94 -3.98
CA GLY A 247 -1.59 8.15 -4.43
C GLY A 247 -1.98 8.60 -5.84
N PRO A 248 -1.90 7.75 -6.87
CA PRO A 248 -2.47 8.02 -8.19
C PRO A 248 -3.94 8.47 -8.14
N CYS A 249 -4.76 7.81 -7.33
CA CYS A 249 -6.15 8.17 -7.12
C CYS A 249 -6.29 9.56 -6.48
N ALA A 250 -5.47 9.92 -5.49
CA ALA A 250 -5.43 11.24 -4.88
C ALA A 250 -5.16 12.34 -5.93
N ALA A 251 -4.13 12.12 -6.75
CA ALA A 251 -3.77 13.05 -7.81
C ALA A 251 -4.90 13.21 -8.85
N TRP A 252 -5.50 12.10 -9.27
CA TRP A 252 -6.64 12.09 -10.18
C TRP A 252 -7.85 12.82 -9.56
N ALA A 253 -8.17 12.53 -8.31
CA ALA A 253 -9.32 13.12 -7.63
C ALA A 253 -9.19 14.64 -7.46
N VAL A 254 -7.98 15.15 -7.15
CA VAL A 254 -7.70 16.60 -7.11
C VAL A 254 -7.73 17.21 -8.51
N GLN A 255 -7.15 16.52 -9.50
CA GLN A 255 -7.11 17.01 -10.88
C GLN A 255 -8.51 17.25 -11.44
N TYR A 256 -9.45 16.37 -11.14
CA TYR A 256 -10.83 16.42 -11.66
C TYR A 256 -11.84 16.98 -10.66
N GLY A 257 -11.40 17.61 -9.58
CA GLY A 257 -12.27 18.30 -8.61
C GLY A 257 -13.17 17.39 -7.78
N VAL A 258 -12.84 16.09 -7.69
CA VAL A 258 -13.57 15.12 -6.85
C VAL A 258 -13.31 15.38 -5.36
N VAL A 259 -12.08 15.77 -5.04
CA VAL A 259 -11.67 16.19 -3.69
C VAL A 259 -10.88 17.50 -3.77
N PRO A 260 -10.90 18.35 -2.72
CA PRO A 260 -10.12 19.58 -2.71
C PRO A 260 -8.61 19.30 -2.63
N ALA A 261 -7.81 20.20 -3.24
CA ALA A 261 -6.35 20.15 -3.09
C ALA A 261 -5.92 20.51 -1.67
N ASP A 262 -4.75 20.00 -1.26
CA ASP A 262 -4.09 20.25 0.02
C ASP A 262 -4.90 19.82 1.27
N GLN A 263 -6.00 19.09 1.07
CA GLN A 263 -6.81 18.54 2.13
C GLN A 263 -6.63 17.02 2.22
N GLN A 264 -6.40 16.52 3.44
CA GLN A 264 -6.40 15.09 3.68
C GLN A 264 -7.84 14.57 3.76
N VAL A 265 -8.14 13.54 2.98
CA VAL A 265 -9.44 12.87 2.93
C VAL A 265 -9.30 11.37 3.18
N LEU A 266 -10.39 10.74 3.60
CA LEU A 266 -10.48 9.31 3.83
C LEU A 266 -11.06 8.60 2.60
N MET A 267 -10.44 7.48 2.23
CA MET A 267 -10.97 6.47 1.30
C MET A 267 -11.09 5.13 2.01
N GLU A 268 -12.18 4.42 1.78
CA GLU A 268 -12.37 3.05 2.23
C GLU A 268 -12.00 2.06 1.10
N GLN A 269 -11.42 0.92 1.49
CA GLN A 269 -11.16 -0.23 0.62
C GLN A 269 -11.34 -1.53 1.42
N GLY A 270 -11.49 -2.68 0.75
CA GLY A 270 -11.49 -3.99 1.38
C GLY A 270 -12.78 -4.36 2.14
N VAL A 271 -13.83 -3.56 2.01
CA VAL A 271 -15.11 -3.79 2.70
C VAL A 271 -15.74 -5.11 2.23
N GLU A 272 -15.71 -5.37 0.94
CA GLU A 272 -16.26 -6.58 0.31
C GLU A 272 -15.49 -7.83 0.73
N MET A 273 -14.23 -7.69 1.10
CA MET A 273 -13.38 -8.74 1.66
C MET A 273 -13.56 -8.94 3.18
N LYS A 274 -14.38 -8.12 3.84
CA LYS A 274 -14.52 -8.05 5.32
C LYS A 274 -13.19 -7.72 6.01
N ARG A 275 -12.33 -6.96 5.33
CA ARG A 275 -11.06 -6.42 5.81
C ARG A 275 -11.04 -4.93 5.53
N ARG A 276 -11.90 -4.20 6.23
CA ARG A 276 -12.08 -2.77 6.05
C ARG A 276 -10.76 -2.02 6.25
N SER A 277 -10.40 -1.21 5.27
CA SER A 277 -9.20 -0.39 5.31
C SER A 277 -9.57 1.08 5.22
N ARG A 278 -8.86 1.91 5.97
CA ARG A 278 -9.03 3.37 6.06
C ARG A 278 -7.76 4.05 5.57
N ILE A 279 -7.75 4.39 4.29
CA ILE A 279 -6.60 5.00 3.61
C ILE A 279 -6.81 6.51 3.58
N PHE A 280 -5.93 7.25 4.23
CA PHE A 280 -5.93 8.71 4.17
C PHE A 280 -5.00 9.16 3.07
N PHE A 281 -5.46 10.06 2.22
CA PHE A 281 -4.66 10.58 1.14
C PHE A 281 -4.85 12.10 0.97
N SER A 282 -3.88 12.73 0.33
CA SER A 282 -3.97 14.12 -0.13
C SER A 282 -3.05 14.32 -1.33
N ALA A 283 -3.36 15.32 -2.14
CA ALA A 283 -2.47 15.85 -3.15
C ALA A 283 -2.60 17.37 -3.17
N GLY A 284 -1.50 18.07 -3.40
CA GLY A 284 -1.46 19.51 -3.52
C GLY A 284 -1.59 19.94 -4.97
N ARG A 285 -1.84 21.24 -5.19
CA ARG A 285 -1.86 21.87 -6.49
C ARG A 285 -0.91 23.07 -6.53
N ASN A 286 -0.04 23.10 -7.53
CA ASN A 286 0.84 24.23 -7.79
C ASN A 286 0.65 24.66 -9.27
N GLY A 287 -0.15 25.70 -9.49
CA GLY A 287 -0.64 26.05 -10.83
C GLY A 287 -1.43 24.89 -11.46
N ASP A 288 -1.00 24.45 -12.63
CA ASP A 288 -1.64 23.33 -13.34
C ASP A 288 -1.09 21.96 -12.92
N LYS A 289 -0.08 21.91 -12.06
CA LYS A 289 0.56 20.67 -11.63
C LYS A 289 -0.03 20.16 -10.32
N ILE A 290 -0.25 18.87 -10.26
CA ILE A 290 -0.54 18.17 -9.01
C ILE A 290 0.81 17.73 -8.39
N VAL A 291 0.97 18.00 -7.11
CA VAL A 291 2.23 17.80 -6.37
C VAL A 291 1.92 17.28 -4.96
N ASN A 292 2.96 16.96 -4.19
CA ASN A 292 2.85 16.61 -2.76
C ASN A 292 1.83 15.49 -2.49
N VAL A 293 1.86 14.43 -3.29
CA VAL A 293 1.00 13.27 -3.08
C VAL A 293 1.39 12.55 -1.80
N ARG A 294 0.44 12.41 -0.89
CA ARG A 294 0.64 11.76 0.41
C ARG A 294 -0.40 10.69 0.65
N VAL A 295 0.05 9.57 1.21
CA VAL A 295 -0.81 8.46 1.64
C VAL A 295 -0.41 8.05 3.04
N GLY A 296 -1.40 7.88 3.92
CA GLY A 296 -1.15 7.54 5.31
C GLY A 296 -2.27 6.73 5.95
N GLY A 297 -1.99 6.24 7.13
CA GLY A 297 -2.93 5.44 7.91
C GLY A 297 -2.32 4.94 9.21
N HIS A 298 -3.10 4.18 9.93
CA HIS A 298 -2.68 3.41 11.10
C HIS A 298 -2.16 2.04 10.68
N ALA A 299 -1.48 1.35 11.59
CA ALA A 299 -1.27 -0.08 11.52
C ALA A 299 -1.45 -0.71 12.91
N SER A 300 -2.07 -1.87 12.94
CA SER A 300 -2.33 -2.63 14.16
C SER A 300 -1.48 -3.89 14.20
N GLU A 301 -0.71 -4.09 15.26
CA GLU A 301 0.03 -5.34 15.47
C GLU A 301 -0.93 -6.46 15.89
N VAL A 302 -0.85 -7.61 15.23
CA VAL A 302 -1.76 -8.74 15.48
C VAL A 302 -1.05 -10.02 15.91
N ALA A 303 0.22 -10.19 15.57
CA ALA A 303 0.99 -11.36 15.98
C ALA A 303 2.49 -11.06 16.03
N ARG A 304 3.20 -11.83 16.87
CA ARG A 304 4.66 -11.94 16.92
C ARG A 304 5.06 -13.40 17.02
N GLY A 305 6.17 -13.74 16.40
CA GLY A 305 6.68 -15.11 16.46
C GLY A 305 8.07 -15.23 15.86
N GLU A 306 8.48 -16.48 15.62
CA GLU A 306 9.75 -16.80 14.97
C GLU A 306 9.52 -17.88 13.91
N PHE A 307 10.14 -17.71 12.74
CA PHE A 307 10.38 -18.80 11.81
C PHE A 307 11.66 -19.52 12.17
N ILE A 308 11.67 -20.83 12.01
CA ILE A 308 12.80 -21.70 12.36
C ILE A 308 13.22 -22.44 11.10
N LEU A 309 14.44 -22.16 10.62
CA LEU A 309 15.05 -22.80 9.43
C LEU A 309 16.22 -23.71 9.82
#